data_f88270c80df1213918ff941080057bec
#
_entry.id   f88270c80df1213918ff941080057bec
#
_cell.length_a   1.000
_cell.length_b   1.000
_cell.length_c   1.000
_cell.angle_alpha   90.00
_cell.angle_beta   90.00
_cell.angle_gamma   90.00
#
_symmetry.space_group_name_H-M   'P 1'
#
loop_
_entity.id
_entity.type
_entity.pdbx_description
1 polymer ?
#
loop_
_entity_poly.entity_id
_entity_poly.type
_entity_poly.pdbx_seq_one_letter_code
_entity_poly.pdbx_strand_id
1 'polypeptide(L)'
;IFFSVSVSVTQSAEKGNYVAEFLNHGVGARALGMGSVFVSIADDATAAYWNPAGLTQVGKHAFSMMYSDTFGSGQGAFLRKGLVQYSFVNYIQQVVDIGVLGVSWIRLGIDQIPRTTFLDINSNGKLGDFQDKNGNGIKEEGELYIDRPVVAEYFSNADNALLLSLARKISPVLSVGGNLKIIRQTVFQSSGNGLGLDLGLMYQPVKNLHLGALLLDATGTQIKWTKTESSPTFTRRSTLRFGISYNLSLAHFGQLRLGLDLQTGLQDTVGQGIDLAEKQRKWMSRYGSELWLFDILAVRLGQDGRNFSAGAGFRFRLGQATWLTDYAFTPHELGPSQRISISGDF
;
A
#
# COMPACT_ATOMS: atom_id res chain seq x y z
N ILE A 1 16.57 54.56 -14.24
CA ILE A 1 16.89 53.59 -13.16
C ILE A 1 15.84 52.48 -13.25
N PHE A 2 16.18 51.39 -13.95
CA PHE A 2 15.32 50.19 -13.98
C PHE A 2 15.83 49.22 -12.93
N PHE A 3 15.02 48.96 -11.91
CA PHE A 3 15.24 47.86 -10.95
C PHE A 3 14.73 46.56 -11.59
N SER A 4 15.64 45.67 -11.98
CA SER A 4 15.32 44.27 -12.29
C SER A 4 15.19 43.50 -11.00
N VAL A 5 13.97 43.14 -10.64
CA VAL A 5 13.68 42.19 -9.56
C VAL A 5 13.88 40.79 -10.12
N SER A 6 15.02 40.17 -9.82
CA SER A 6 15.24 38.74 -10.05
C SER A 6 14.44 37.97 -9.00
N VAL A 7 13.28 37.43 -9.37
CA VAL A 7 12.56 36.46 -8.57
C VAL A 7 13.28 35.12 -8.69
N SER A 8 14.16 34.81 -7.77
CA SER A 8 14.66 33.47 -7.56
C SER A 8 13.53 32.61 -7.01
N VAL A 9 12.84 31.88 -7.86
CA VAL A 9 11.96 30.82 -7.44
C VAL A 9 12.82 29.68 -6.91
N THR A 10 13.21 29.76 -5.63
CA THR A 10 13.65 28.59 -4.90
C THR A 10 12.43 27.71 -4.70
N GLN A 11 12.20 26.82 -5.64
CA GLN A 11 11.28 25.72 -5.46
C GLN A 11 11.91 24.81 -4.40
N SER A 12 11.63 25.08 -3.13
CA SER A 12 11.82 24.12 -2.07
C SER A 12 10.87 22.97 -2.38
N ALA A 13 11.40 21.92 -3.05
CA ALA A 13 10.68 20.67 -3.13
C ALA A 13 10.31 20.32 -1.68
N GLU A 14 9.03 20.34 -1.34
CA GLU A 14 8.55 19.75 -0.11
C GLU A 14 9.16 18.35 -0.07
N LYS A 15 9.97 18.09 0.95
CA LYS A 15 10.49 16.74 1.20
C LYS A 15 9.31 15.87 1.59
N GLY A 16 8.51 15.44 0.60
CA GLY A 16 7.48 14.44 0.78
C GLY A 16 8.16 13.19 1.32
N ASN A 17 7.71 12.72 2.47
CA ASN A 17 8.17 11.47 3.06
C ASN A 17 7.56 10.28 2.28
N TYR A 18 8.00 10.07 1.05
CA TYR A 18 7.58 8.94 0.18
C TYR A 18 8.23 7.60 0.56
N VAL A 19 8.61 7.47 1.83
CA VAL A 19 9.32 6.28 2.34
C VAL A 19 8.36 5.11 2.41
N ALA A 20 8.61 4.07 1.60
CA ALA A 20 7.80 2.85 1.54
C ALA A 20 6.30 3.12 1.30
N GLU A 21 5.95 4.12 0.48
CA GLU A 21 4.56 4.46 0.14
C GLU A 21 3.80 3.30 -0.51
N PHE A 22 4.49 2.38 -1.18
CA PHE A 22 3.87 1.18 -1.75
C PHE A 22 3.14 0.33 -0.69
N LEU A 23 3.52 0.41 0.58
CA LEU A 23 2.82 -0.23 1.69
C LEU A 23 1.46 0.42 2.01
N ASN A 24 1.13 1.57 1.46
CA ASN A 24 -0.16 2.21 1.67
C ASN A 24 -1.25 1.74 0.68
N HIS A 25 -0.88 0.99 -0.36
CA HIS A 25 -1.86 0.50 -1.35
C HIS A 25 -2.84 -0.54 -0.81
N GLY A 26 -2.54 -1.13 0.35
CA GLY A 26 -3.37 -2.16 0.97
C GLY A 26 -3.26 -3.52 0.27
N VAL A 27 -3.68 -4.58 0.93
CA VAL A 27 -3.64 -5.96 0.42
C VAL A 27 -4.97 -6.67 0.64
N GLY A 28 -5.29 -7.65 -0.23
CA GLY A 28 -6.53 -8.40 -0.18
C GLY A 28 -7.72 -7.61 -0.73
N ALA A 29 -8.31 -8.11 -1.82
CA ALA A 29 -9.45 -7.46 -2.45
C ALA A 29 -10.67 -7.34 -1.51
N ARG A 30 -10.82 -8.28 -0.57
CA ARG A 30 -11.86 -8.22 0.46
C ARG A 30 -11.80 -6.96 1.29
N ALA A 31 -10.65 -6.68 1.90
CA ALA A 31 -10.44 -5.50 2.74
C ALA A 31 -10.56 -4.19 1.95
N LEU A 32 -10.00 -4.19 0.73
CA LEU A 32 -10.03 -3.02 -0.14
C LEU A 32 -11.44 -2.69 -0.66
N GLY A 33 -12.27 -3.72 -0.94
CA GLY A 33 -13.68 -3.54 -1.27
C GLY A 33 -14.52 -2.97 -0.11
N MET A 34 -14.04 -3.12 1.12
CA MET A 34 -14.62 -2.55 2.34
C MET A 34 -14.02 -1.17 2.71
N GLY A 35 -13.36 -0.47 1.77
CA GLY A 35 -12.76 0.83 2.07
C GLY A 35 -11.56 0.76 3.02
N SER A 36 -10.81 -0.35 3.00
CA SER A 36 -9.65 -0.56 3.88
C SER A 36 -10.00 -0.60 5.39
N VAL A 37 -11.25 -0.89 5.72
CA VAL A 37 -11.74 -1.06 7.10
C VAL A 37 -11.52 -2.50 7.52
N PHE A 38 -10.39 -2.76 8.16
CA PHE A 38 -10.02 -4.13 8.49
C PHE A 38 -9.25 -4.29 9.81
N VAL A 39 -8.97 -3.20 10.55
CA VAL A 39 -8.17 -3.24 11.78
C VAL A 39 -8.83 -4.05 12.90
N SER A 40 -10.16 -3.99 13.01
CA SER A 40 -10.93 -4.79 13.98
C SER A 40 -11.51 -6.08 13.40
N ILE A 41 -11.46 -6.23 12.08
CA ILE A 41 -12.01 -7.37 11.36
C ILE A 41 -10.96 -8.47 11.23
N ALA A 42 -9.90 -8.22 10.50
CA ALA A 42 -8.65 -8.98 10.27
C ALA A 42 -8.76 -10.48 10.62
N ASP A 43 -9.73 -11.18 10.00
CA ASP A 43 -10.09 -12.58 10.27
C ASP A 43 -9.73 -13.55 9.14
N ASP A 44 -8.89 -13.09 8.20
CA ASP A 44 -8.35 -13.91 7.11
C ASP A 44 -6.82 -13.80 7.03
N ALA A 45 -6.20 -14.47 6.07
CA ALA A 45 -4.75 -14.51 5.93
C ALA A 45 -4.12 -13.12 5.73
N THR A 46 -4.86 -12.12 5.20
CA THR A 46 -4.37 -10.75 5.04
C THR A 46 -4.23 -9.99 6.37
N ALA A 47 -4.67 -10.59 7.49
CA ALA A 47 -4.51 -10.04 8.84
C ALA A 47 -3.05 -9.69 9.16
N ALA A 48 -2.07 -10.42 8.63
CA ALA A 48 -0.66 -10.07 8.75
C ALA A 48 -0.35 -8.61 8.41
N TYR A 49 -1.05 -8.05 7.43
CA TYR A 49 -0.87 -6.66 7.01
C TYR A 49 -1.80 -5.69 7.77
N TRP A 50 -3.09 -6.07 7.96
CA TRP A 50 -4.11 -5.16 8.49
C TRP A 50 -4.09 -5.04 10.00
N ASN A 51 -3.90 -6.14 10.71
CA ASN A 51 -3.70 -6.22 12.16
C ASN A 51 -3.15 -7.61 12.50
N PRO A 52 -1.86 -7.77 12.79
CA PRO A 52 -1.26 -9.08 13.03
C PRO A 52 -1.90 -9.85 14.20
N ALA A 53 -2.53 -9.17 15.17
CA ALA A 53 -3.28 -9.86 16.23
C ALA A 53 -4.45 -10.69 15.69
N GLY A 54 -5.01 -10.30 14.55
CA GLY A 54 -6.10 -10.99 13.88
C GLY A 54 -5.75 -12.38 13.34
N LEU A 55 -4.45 -12.66 13.12
CA LEU A 55 -3.98 -13.99 12.70
C LEU A 55 -4.46 -15.11 13.64
N THR A 56 -4.72 -14.79 14.89
CA THR A 56 -5.25 -15.77 15.86
C THR A 56 -6.67 -16.25 15.55
N GLN A 57 -7.37 -15.62 14.61
CA GLN A 57 -8.71 -16.00 14.15
C GLN A 57 -8.66 -16.88 12.90
N VAL A 58 -7.50 -16.98 12.24
CA VAL A 58 -7.30 -17.74 11.01
C VAL A 58 -7.19 -19.23 11.32
N GLY A 59 -7.55 -20.09 10.36
CA GLY A 59 -7.46 -21.55 10.47
C GLY A 59 -6.04 -22.06 10.70
N LYS A 60 -5.89 -23.40 10.78
CA LYS A 60 -4.56 -24.01 11.07
C LYS A 60 -3.51 -23.64 10.03
N HIS A 61 -3.92 -23.63 8.78
CA HIS A 61 -3.12 -23.23 7.64
C HIS A 61 -3.97 -22.29 6.79
N ALA A 62 -3.43 -21.16 6.40
CA ALA A 62 -4.09 -20.25 5.49
C ALA A 62 -3.10 -19.63 4.53
N PHE A 63 -3.59 -19.31 3.38
CA PHE A 63 -2.83 -18.72 2.31
C PHE A 63 -3.68 -17.65 1.64
N SER A 64 -3.06 -16.59 1.15
CA SER A 64 -3.71 -15.60 0.29
C SER A 64 -2.75 -15.05 -0.74
N MET A 65 -3.26 -14.76 -1.92
CA MET A 65 -2.55 -14.04 -2.95
C MET A 65 -3.45 -12.97 -3.55
N MET A 66 -2.86 -11.85 -3.93
CA MET A 66 -3.54 -10.77 -4.65
C MET A 66 -2.68 -10.28 -5.80
N TYR A 67 -3.32 -10.02 -6.91
CA TYR A 67 -2.78 -9.29 -8.03
C TYR A 67 -3.61 -8.04 -8.28
N SER A 68 -2.94 -6.93 -8.51
CA SER A 68 -3.57 -5.66 -8.86
C SER A 68 -2.86 -5.05 -10.05
N ASP A 69 -3.66 -4.66 -11.02
CA ASP A 69 -3.25 -3.75 -12.09
C ASP A 69 -3.64 -2.33 -11.65
N THR A 70 -2.65 -1.54 -11.30
CA THR A 70 -2.84 -0.19 -10.78
C THR A 70 -2.67 0.80 -11.92
N PHE A 71 -3.62 1.76 -12.03
CA PHE A 71 -3.62 2.77 -13.09
C PHE A 71 -3.77 2.22 -14.51
N GLY A 72 -4.46 1.10 -14.67
CA GLY A 72 -4.81 0.56 -15.98
C GLY A 72 -5.66 1.55 -16.78
N SER A 73 -5.19 1.95 -17.96
CA SER A 73 -5.97 2.80 -18.87
C SER A 73 -7.23 2.06 -19.32
N GLY A 74 -8.40 2.59 -19.00
CA GLY A 74 -9.71 2.03 -19.32
C GLY A 74 -9.83 1.59 -20.78
N GLN A 75 -10.40 0.52 -21.02
CA GLN A 75 -10.84 -0.32 -22.10
C GLN A 75 -10.16 -1.69 -22.06
N GLY A 76 -10.72 -2.60 -21.25
CA GLY A 76 -10.34 -4.01 -21.23
C GLY A 76 -8.96 -4.29 -20.58
N ALA A 77 -8.49 -3.43 -19.72
CA ALA A 77 -7.15 -3.45 -19.13
C ALA A 77 -6.86 -4.65 -18.20
N PHE A 78 -7.86 -5.44 -17.84
CA PHE A 78 -7.69 -6.55 -16.90
C PHE A 78 -6.69 -7.63 -17.38
N LEU A 79 -6.39 -7.68 -18.68
CA LEU A 79 -5.43 -8.61 -19.27
C LEU A 79 -4.25 -7.93 -20.00
N ARG A 80 -4.21 -6.61 -20.03
CA ARG A 80 -3.04 -5.89 -20.54
C ARG A 80 -2.12 -5.56 -19.37
N LYS A 81 -0.83 -5.86 -19.49
CA LYS A 81 0.18 -5.47 -18.47
C LYS A 81 0.04 -3.98 -18.18
N GLY A 82 -0.51 -3.65 -17.02
CA GLY A 82 -0.52 -2.28 -16.51
C GLY A 82 0.89 -1.78 -16.29
N LEU A 83 1.04 -0.47 -16.25
CA LEU A 83 2.32 0.17 -16.03
C LEU A 83 2.91 -0.22 -14.67
N VAL A 84 2.06 -0.40 -13.65
CA VAL A 84 2.44 -0.68 -12.27
C VAL A 84 1.78 -1.98 -11.81
N GLN A 85 2.60 -2.95 -11.43
CA GLN A 85 2.15 -4.24 -10.91
C GLN A 85 2.27 -4.26 -9.39
N TYR A 86 1.16 -4.54 -8.70
CA TYR A 86 1.15 -4.71 -7.26
C TYR A 86 0.70 -6.13 -6.92
N SER A 87 1.56 -6.85 -6.19
CA SER A 87 1.36 -8.26 -5.85
C SER A 87 1.53 -8.46 -4.35
N PHE A 88 0.73 -9.38 -3.82
CA PHE A 88 0.80 -9.83 -2.44
C PHE A 88 0.65 -11.34 -2.39
N VAL A 89 1.48 -12.00 -1.59
CA VAL A 89 1.39 -13.43 -1.29
C VAL A 89 1.70 -13.63 0.17
N ASN A 90 0.92 -14.46 0.86
CA ASN A 90 1.26 -14.85 2.21
C ASN A 90 0.88 -16.30 2.54
N TYR A 91 1.50 -16.80 3.59
CA TYR A 91 1.20 -18.09 4.21
C TYR A 91 1.21 -17.95 5.73
N ILE A 92 0.19 -18.55 6.36
CA ILE A 92 -0.06 -18.50 7.79
C ILE A 92 -0.12 -19.94 8.32
N GLN A 93 0.49 -20.17 9.48
CA GLN A 93 0.45 -21.46 10.15
C GLN A 93 0.29 -21.30 11.66
N GLN A 94 -0.64 -22.02 12.24
CA GLN A 94 -0.70 -22.19 13.68
C GLN A 94 0.36 -23.18 14.14
N VAL A 95 1.13 -22.80 15.16
CA VAL A 95 2.16 -23.62 15.78
C VAL A 95 1.83 -23.78 17.24
N VAL A 96 1.71 -25.05 17.69
CA VAL A 96 1.37 -25.38 19.09
C VAL A 96 2.40 -24.71 20.02
N ASP A 97 1.92 -24.16 21.13
CA ASP A 97 2.66 -23.49 22.20
C ASP A 97 3.34 -22.15 21.80
N ILE A 98 3.54 -21.88 20.52
CA ILE A 98 4.14 -20.62 20.04
C ILE A 98 3.03 -19.59 19.73
N GLY A 99 2.02 -19.98 18.94
CA GLY A 99 0.98 -19.12 18.43
C GLY A 99 0.81 -19.27 16.93
N VAL A 100 0.54 -18.18 16.25
CA VAL A 100 0.33 -18.15 14.79
C VAL A 100 1.49 -17.43 14.14
N LEU A 101 2.19 -18.12 13.24
CA LEU A 101 3.28 -17.56 12.43
C LEU A 101 2.77 -17.20 11.04
N GLY A 102 3.30 -16.13 10.49
CA GLY A 102 3.00 -15.70 9.13
C GLY A 102 4.22 -15.19 8.38
N VAL A 103 4.22 -15.46 7.07
CA VAL A 103 5.19 -14.88 6.14
C VAL A 103 4.42 -14.25 4.99
N SER A 104 4.65 -12.96 4.75
CA SER A 104 3.98 -12.22 3.68
C SER A 104 4.99 -11.49 2.83
N TRP A 105 4.78 -11.50 1.51
CA TRP A 105 5.58 -10.75 0.56
C TRP A 105 4.68 -9.79 -0.22
N ILE A 106 5.12 -8.54 -0.27
CA ILE A 106 4.46 -7.44 -0.99
C ILE A 106 5.45 -6.91 -2.01
N ARG A 107 5.02 -6.75 -3.25
CA ARG A 107 5.83 -6.17 -4.31
C ARG A 107 5.03 -5.13 -5.10
N LEU A 108 5.61 -3.96 -5.27
CA LEU A 108 5.23 -2.98 -6.29
C LEU A 108 6.35 -2.92 -7.32
N GLY A 109 6.03 -3.08 -8.59
CA GLY A 109 7.03 -3.09 -9.65
C GLY A 109 6.57 -2.34 -10.90
N ILE A 110 7.53 -1.70 -11.56
CA ILE A 110 7.38 -1.12 -12.89
C ILE A 110 8.52 -1.67 -13.71
N ASP A 111 8.19 -2.43 -14.74
CA ASP A 111 9.16 -3.05 -15.64
C ASP A 111 9.26 -2.27 -16.96
N GLN A 112 10.39 -2.43 -17.65
CA GLN A 112 10.61 -1.85 -18.97
C GLN A 112 10.50 -0.31 -19.01
N ILE A 113 11.05 0.37 -18.01
CA ILE A 113 11.14 1.84 -18.01
C ILE A 113 12.23 2.25 -19.01
N PRO A 114 11.89 2.99 -20.08
CA PRO A 114 12.90 3.41 -21.06
C PRO A 114 13.79 4.51 -20.48
N ARG A 115 15.10 4.28 -20.47
CA ARG A 115 16.09 5.34 -20.29
C ARG A 115 16.41 5.93 -21.64
N THR A 116 16.04 7.17 -21.83
CA THR A 116 16.29 7.89 -23.08
C THR A 116 17.64 8.62 -23.07
N THR A 117 18.30 8.66 -24.21
CA THR A 117 19.44 9.51 -24.49
C THR A 117 19.23 10.18 -25.84
N PHE A 118 20.18 10.97 -26.28
CA PHE A 118 20.13 11.58 -27.61
C PHE A 118 21.20 10.94 -28.53
N LEU A 119 20.83 10.76 -29.77
CA LEU A 119 21.78 10.46 -30.85
C LEU A 119 22.25 11.79 -31.42
N ASP A 120 23.55 12.04 -31.34
CA ASP A 120 24.21 13.22 -31.94
C ASP A 120 24.13 13.13 -33.48
N ILE A 121 23.15 13.82 -34.05
CA ILE A 121 22.92 13.81 -35.52
C ILE A 121 23.86 14.74 -36.25
N ASN A 122 24.24 15.86 -35.64
CA ASN A 122 25.09 16.84 -36.22
C ASN A 122 26.61 16.60 -35.98
N SER A 123 26.93 15.53 -35.21
CA SER A 123 28.30 15.08 -34.91
C SER A 123 29.18 16.16 -34.26
N ASN A 124 28.56 17.01 -33.43
CA ASN A 124 29.30 18.09 -32.76
C ASN A 124 29.82 17.70 -31.38
N GLY A 125 29.54 16.46 -30.93
CA GLY A 125 29.96 15.91 -29.63
C GLY A 125 29.10 16.36 -28.43
N LYS A 126 28.04 17.12 -28.67
CA LYS A 126 27.05 17.49 -27.65
C LYS A 126 25.80 16.68 -27.85
N LEU A 127 25.14 16.33 -26.75
CA LEU A 127 23.90 15.57 -26.78
C LEU A 127 22.72 16.44 -26.32
N GLY A 128 21.60 16.34 -27.03
CA GLY A 128 20.38 17.07 -26.71
C GLY A 128 20.33 18.49 -27.27
N ASP A 129 21.10 18.76 -28.33
CA ASP A 129 21.05 20.03 -29.04
C ASP A 129 19.67 20.32 -29.60
N PHE A 130 19.27 21.59 -29.55
CA PHE A 130 17.95 22.06 -30.01
C PHE A 130 18.11 23.37 -30.81
N GLN A 131 17.10 23.75 -31.56
CA GLN A 131 17.03 24.99 -32.30
C GLN A 131 16.74 26.14 -31.32
N ASP A 132 17.81 26.70 -30.74
CA ASP A 132 17.72 27.86 -29.87
C ASP A 132 17.42 29.11 -30.71
N LYS A 133 16.13 29.49 -30.78
CA LYS A 133 15.68 30.60 -31.64
C LYS A 133 15.98 31.98 -31.07
N ASN A 134 16.14 32.07 -29.77
CA ASN A 134 16.35 33.33 -29.05
C ASN A 134 17.76 33.45 -28.45
N GLY A 135 18.60 32.41 -28.58
CA GLY A 135 19.99 32.42 -28.14
C GLY A 135 20.17 32.37 -26.61
N ASN A 136 19.18 31.95 -25.86
CA ASN A 136 19.23 31.93 -24.39
C ASN A 136 19.82 30.63 -23.81
N GLY A 137 20.04 29.60 -24.64
CA GLY A 137 20.56 28.30 -24.23
C GLY A 137 19.57 27.41 -23.46
N ILE A 138 18.31 27.80 -23.41
CA ILE A 138 17.23 27.08 -22.70
C ILE A 138 16.20 26.65 -23.73
N LYS A 139 15.91 25.34 -23.77
CA LYS A 139 14.87 24.80 -24.66
C LYS A 139 13.48 25.24 -24.23
N GLU A 140 12.79 25.93 -25.12
CA GLU A 140 11.43 26.44 -24.91
C GLU A 140 10.40 25.70 -25.77
N GLU A 141 9.12 25.98 -25.51
CA GLU A 141 8.01 25.46 -26.32
C GLU A 141 8.10 25.99 -27.76
N GLY A 142 7.98 25.09 -28.74
CA GLY A 142 8.11 25.43 -30.17
C GLY A 142 9.54 25.38 -30.72
N GLU A 143 10.54 25.09 -29.90
CA GLU A 143 11.88 24.76 -30.31
C GLU A 143 12.05 23.25 -30.50
N LEU A 144 12.62 22.84 -31.61
CA LEU A 144 12.78 21.44 -31.97
C LEU A 144 14.18 20.94 -31.58
N TYR A 145 14.27 19.72 -31.09
CA TYR A 145 15.56 19.05 -30.95
C TYR A 145 16.19 18.84 -32.34
N ILE A 146 17.49 19.15 -32.45
CA ILE A 146 18.32 18.78 -33.57
C ILE A 146 18.71 17.33 -33.44
N ASP A 147 19.11 16.93 -32.23
CA ASP A 147 19.42 15.55 -31.89
C ASP A 147 18.16 14.71 -31.71
N ARG A 148 18.28 13.44 -32.08
CA ARG A 148 17.16 12.51 -32.01
C ARG A 148 17.13 11.79 -30.67
N PRO A 149 16.04 11.86 -29.88
CA PRO A 149 15.89 11.05 -28.70
C PRO A 149 15.76 9.57 -29.08
N VAL A 150 16.54 8.71 -28.42
CA VAL A 150 16.54 7.26 -28.59
C VAL A 150 16.51 6.57 -27.23
N VAL A 151 15.97 5.36 -27.17
CA VAL A 151 16.03 4.54 -25.96
C VAL A 151 17.42 3.90 -25.90
N ALA A 152 18.19 4.25 -24.86
CA ALA A 152 19.51 3.68 -24.62
C ALA A 152 19.43 2.29 -23.99
N GLU A 153 18.55 2.15 -23.00
CA GLU A 153 18.36 0.92 -22.26
C GLU A 153 16.99 0.91 -21.58
N TYR A 154 16.56 -0.27 -21.12
CA TYR A 154 15.39 -0.43 -20.28
C TYR A 154 15.83 -0.85 -18.88
N PHE A 155 15.18 -0.32 -17.85
CA PHE A 155 15.40 -0.71 -16.46
C PHE A 155 14.07 -1.00 -15.75
N SER A 156 14.15 -1.62 -14.59
CA SER A 156 13.01 -1.91 -13.74
C SER A 156 13.15 -1.21 -12.41
N ASN A 157 12.03 -0.79 -11.85
CA ASN A 157 11.89 -0.29 -10.50
C ASN A 157 11.07 -1.31 -9.70
N ALA A 158 11.52 -1.66 -8.50
CA ALA A 158 10.80 -2.60 -7.66
C ALA A 158 10.96 -2.28 -6.16
N ASP A 159 9.82 -2.17 -5.50
CA ASP A 159 9.71 -2.06 -4.06
C ASP A 159 9.21 -3.39 -3.51
N ASN A 160 9.91 -3.94 -2.53
CA ASN A 160 9.58 -5.21 -1.91
C ASN A 160 9.52 -5.06 -0.40
N ALA A 161 8.57 -5.74 0.24
CA ALA A 161 8.52 -5.90 1.68
C ALA A 161 8.24 -7.35 2.04
N LEU A 162 9.02 -7.88 2.97
CA LEU A 162 8.79 -9.16 3.62
C LEU A 162 8.31 -8.87 5.05
N LEU A 163 7.15 -9.41 5.43
CA LEU A 163 6.61 -9.34 6.79
C LEU A 163 6.74 -10.71 7.44
N LEU A 164 7.38 -10.77 8.57
CA LEU A 164 7.43 -11.94 9.45
C LEU A 164 6.51 -11.64 10.63
N SER A 165 5.43 -12.40 10.74
CA SER A 165 4.33 -12.15 11.68
C SER A 165 4.29 -13.20 12.78
N LEU A 166 4.00 -12.75 13.99
CA LEU A 166 3.70 -13.61 15.13
C LEU A 166 2.47 -13.06 15.86
N ALA A 167 1.52 -13.95 16.17
CA ALA A 167 0.33 -13.60 16.95
C ALA A 167 0.00 -14.65 18.01
N ARG A 168 -0.57 -14.20 19.11
CA ARG A 168 -0.97 -15.09 20.22
C ARG A 168 -2.25 -14.59 20.90
N LYS A 169 -3.12 -15.53 21.26
CA LYS A 169 -4.24 -15.28 22.18
C LYS A 169 -3.71 -15.20 23.61
N ILE A 170 -3.91 -14.06 24.25
CA ILE A 170 -3.55 -13.84 25.65
C ILE A 170 -4.68 -14.27 26.58
N SER A 171 -5.93 -14.08 26.10
CA SER A 171 -7.14 -14.58 26.78
C SER A 171 -8.21 -14.94 25.72
N PRO A 172 -9.34 -15.53 26.10
CA PRO A 172 -10.43 -15.83 25.17
C PRO A 172 -10.94 -14.62 24.37
N VAL A 173 -10.77 -13.41 24.90
CA VAL A 173 -11.26 -12.15 24.31
C VAL A 173 -10.17 -11.21 23.82
N LEU A 174 -8.89 -11.53 24.09
CA LEU A 174 -7.76 -10.64 23.78
C LEU A 174 -6.66 -11.37 23.01
N SER A 175 -6.28 -10.80 21.88
CA SER A 175 -5.17 -11.25 21.05
C SER A 175 -4.18 -10.12 20.84
N VAL A 176 -2.91 -10.48 20.74
CA VAL A 176 -1.80 -9.57 20.38
C VAL A 176 -1.01 -10.14 19.22
N GLY A 177 -0.38 -9.30 18.45
CA GLY A 177 0.48 -9.72 17.36
C GLY A 177 1.46 -8.64 16.95
N GLY A 178 2.46 -9.04 16.18
CA GLY A 178 3.45 -8.11 15.65
C GLY A 178 4.04 -8.60 14.34
N ASN A 179 4.59 -7.66 13.58
CA ASN A 179 5.34 -7.91 12.35
C ASN A 179 6.74 -7.35 12.45
N LEU A 180 7.72 -8.11 12.02
CA LEU A 180 9.00 -7.59 11.58
C LEU A 180 8.93 -7.35 10.07
N LYS A 181 9.16 -6.12 9.63
CA LYS A 181 9.17 -5.75 8.20
C LYS A 181 10.60 -5.60 7.71
N ILE A 182 10.92 -6.26 6.60
CA ILE A 182 12.19 -6.12 5.87
C ILE A 182 11.83 -5.51 4.53
N ILE A 183 12.36 -4.32 4.24
CA ILE A 183 12.00 -3.54 3.06
C ILE A 183 13.22 -3.40 2.17
N ARG A 184 13.02 -3.60 0.87
CA ARG A 184 14.02 -3.32 -0.17
C ARG A 184 13.36 -2.56 -1.32
N GLN A 185 13.87 -1.38 -1.60
CA GLN A 185 13.46 -0.56 -2.72
C GLN A 185 14.61 -0.45 -3.72
N THR A 186 14.32 -0.55 -5.01
CA THR A 186 15.33 -0.42 -6.07
C THR A 186 14.84 0.55 -7.13
N VAL A 187 15.67 1.52 -7.46
CA VAL A 187 15.43 2.49 -8.53
C VAL A 187 16.69 2.60 -9.37
N PHE A 188 16.62 2.08 -10.59
CA PHE A 188 17.76 2.03 -11.50
C PHE A 188 19.00 1.41 -10.82
N GLN A 189 20.05 2.20 -10.58
CA GLN A 189 21.30 1.74 -9.96
C GLN A 189 21.33 1.92 -8.43
N SER A 190 20.33 2.57 -7.85
CA SER A 190 20.25 2.84 -6.42
C SER A 190 19.35 1.83 -5.71
N SER A 191 19.67 1.52 -4.46
CA SER A 191 18.85 0.66 -3.62
C SER A 191 18.73 1.20 -2.20
N GLY A 192 17.54 1.05 -1.63
CA GLY A 192 17.24 1.36 -0.24
C GLY A 192 16.86 0.10 0.53
N ASN A 193 17.41 -0.08 1.72
CA ASN A 193 17.07 -1.20 2.60
C ASN A 193 16.57 -0.66 3.93
N GLY A 194 15.53 -1.28 4.48
CA GLY A 194 14.90 -0.83 5.71
C GLY A 194 14.35 -1.94 6.57
N LEU A 195 14.20 -1.61 7.86
CA LEU A 195 13.57 -2.46 8.86
C LEU A 195 12.47 -1.68 9.57
N GLY A 196 11.37 -2.35 9.88
CA GLY A 196 10.24 -1.78 10.60
C GLY A 196 9.57 -2.79 11.51
N LEU A 197 8.79 -2.30 12.47
CA LEU A 197 8.04 -3.11 13.42
C LEU A 197 6.59 -2.61 13.46
N ASP A 198 5.62 -3.54 13.42
CA ASP A 198 4.22 -3.26 13.68
C ASP A 198 3.74 -4.03 14.90
N LEU A 199 2.82 -3.43 15.65
CA LEU A 199 2.20 -4.04 16.83
C LEU A 199 0.69 -3.94 16.71
N GLY A 200 0.01 -5.07 16.89
CA GLY A 200 -1.43 -5.20 16.80
C GLY A 200 -2.07 -5.73 18.07
N LEU A 201 -3.28 -5.28 18.32
CA LEU A 201 -4.13 -5.75 19.39
C LEU A 201 -5.56 -5.93 18.86
N MET A 202 -6.22 -7.02 19.26
CA MET A 202 -7.64 -7.26 19.02
C MET A 202 -8.33 -7.66 20.30
N TYR A 203 -9.49 -7.05 20.56
CA TYR A 203 -10.32 -7.29 21.73
C TYR A 203 -11.75 -7.53 21.32
N GLN A 204 -12.32 -8.67 21.74
CA GLN A 204 -13.69 -9.09 21.47
C GLN A 204 -14.47 -9.20 22.78
N PRO A 205 -15.01 -8.07 23.30
CA PRO A 205 -15.71 -8.06 24.60
C PRO A 205 -16.99 -8.92 24.60
N VAL A 206 -17.68 -8.96 23.45
CA VAL A 206 -18.86 -9.78 23.23
C VAL A 206 -18.83 -10.36 21.81
N LYS A 207 -19.57 -11.45 21.58
CA LYS A 207 -19.51 -12.24 20.34
C LYS A 207 -19.59 -11.41 19.03
N ASN A 208 -20.36 -10.33 19.05
CA ASN A 208 -20.65 -9.55 17.83
C ASN A 208 -19.84 -8.26 17.71
N LEU A 209 -19.13 -7.84 18.76
CA LEU A 209 -18.38 -6.58 18.79
C LEU A 209 -16.88 -6.86 18.80
N HIS A 210 -16.16 -6.31 17.83
CA HIS A 210 -14.72 -6.41 17.73
C HIS A 210 -14.09 -5.02 17.77
N LEU A 211 -13.04 -4.89 18.55
CA LEU A 211 -12.22 -3.70 18.65
C LEU A 211 -10.80 -4.06 18.23
N GLY A 212 -10.15 -3.20 17.49
CA GLY A 212 -8.78 -3.37 17.03
C GLY A 212 -7.95 -2.12 17.26
N ALA A 213 -6.67 -2.31 17.59
CA ALA A 213 -5.67 -1.26 17.59
C ALA A 213 -4.44 -1.75 16.85
N LEU A 214 -3.83 -0.87 16.07
CA LEU A 214 -2.65 -1.16 15.27
C LEU A 214 -1.70 0.02 15.31
N LEU A 215 -0.48 -0.23 15.77
CA LEU A 215 0.65 0.70 15.68
C LEU A 215 1.56 0.25 14.55
N LEU A 216 1.47 0.94 13.43
CA LEU A 216 2.35 0.75 12.28
C LEU A 216 3.67 1.50 12.49
N ASP A 217 4.76 0.90 12.03
CA ASP A 217 6.09 1.51 12.08
C ASP A 217 6.45 1.98 13.50
N ALA A 218 6.24 1.12 14.51
CA ALA A 218 6.30 1.44 15.94
C ALA A 218 7.60 2.12 16.38
N THR A 219 8.72 1.77 15.75
CA THR A 219 10.06 2.36 16.00
C THR A 219 10.46 3.41 14.97
N GLY A 220 9.55 3.76 14.05
CA GLY A 220 9.90 4.42 12.80
C GLY A 220 10.64 3.45 11.86
N THR A 221 10.14 3.28 10.64
CA THR A 221 10.82 2.45 9.64
C THR A 221 11.87 3.27 8.92
N GLN A 222 13.14 2.96 9.13
CA GLN A 222 14.25 3.65 8.51
C GLN A 222 14.66 2.93 7.23
N ILE A 223 14.78 3.67 6.13
CA ILE A 223 15.29 3.17 4.85
C ILE A 223 16.58 3.92 4.51
N LYS A 224 17.68 3.19 4.46
CA LYS A 224 18.98 3.69 4.08
C LYS A 224 19.24 3.40 2.60
N TRP A 225 19.48 4.44 1.83
CA TRP A 225 19.81 4.35 0.42
C TRP A 225 21.31 4.22 0.20
N THR A 226 21.69 3.44 -0.82
CA THR A 226 23.08 3.23 -1.26
C THR A 226 23.21 3.63 -2.72
N LYS A 227 24.45 3.89 -3.15
CA LYS A 227 24.79 4.35 -4.51
C LYS A 227 24.15 5.69 -4.89
N THR A 228 23.92 6.54 -3.89
CA THR A 228 23.57 7.95 -4.06
C THR A 228 24.71 8.78 -3.50
N GLU A 229 24.90 10.00 -3.98
CA GLU A 229 26.02 10.86 -3.56
C GLU A 229 26.11 11.09 -2.05
N SER A 230 24.97 11.05 -1.33
CA SER A 230 24.90 11.34 0.12
C SER A 230 24.42 10.17 0.97
N SER A 231 24.13 9.01 0.38
CA SER A 231 23.57 7.83 1.11
C SER A 231 22.48 8.20 2.14
N PRO A 232 21.42 8.89 1.75
CA PRO A 232 20.45 9.44 2.69
C PRO A 232 19.66 8.34 3.41
N THR A 233 19.29 8.61 4.65
CA THR A 233 18.35 7.79 5.41
C THR A 233 17.02 8.51 5.53
N PHE A 234 15.95 7.85 5.14
CA PHE A 234 14.59 8.35 5.28
C PHE A 234 13.84 7.54 6.31
N THR A 235 12.99 8.20 7.08
CA THR A 235 12.22 7.55 8.14
C THR A 235 10.73 7.65 7.85
N ARG A 236 10.06 6.49 7.78
CA ARG A 236 8.61 6.40 7.79
C ARG A 236 8.13 6.51 9.24
N ARG A 237 7.26 7.46 9.50
CA ARG A 237 6.78 7.76 10.85
C ARG A 237 5.73 6.75 11.31
N SER A 238 5.65 6.58 12.63
CA SER A 238 4.65 5.72 13.24
C SER A 238 3.24 6.23 12.99
N THR A 239 2.33 5.29 12.75
CA THR A 239 0.91 5.56 12.51
C THR A 239 0.07 4.69 13.42
N LEU A 240 -0.90 5.29 14.09
CA LEU A 240 -1.84 4.60 14.96
C LEU A 240 -3.19 4.48 14.26
N ARG A 241 -3.75 3.27 14.28
CA ARG A 241 -5.09 2.98 13.76
C ARG A 241 -5.94 2.33 14.84
N PHE A 242 -7.20 2.71 14.90
CA PHE A 242 -8.21 2.08 15.74
C PHE A 242 -9.37 1.62 14.87
N GLY A 243 -9.88 0.43 15.15
CA GLY A 243 -11.01 -0.13 14.44
C GLY A 243 -12.10 -0.58 15.40
N ILE A 244 -13.34 -0.46 14.98
CA ILE A 244 -14.50 -1.05 15.59
C ILE A 244 -15.34 -1.73 14.52
N SER A 245 -15.81 -2.94 14.77
CA SER A 245 -16.75 -3.61 13.88
C SER A 245 -17.83 -4.37 14.66
N TYR A 246 -18.99 -4.46 14.03
CA TYR A 246 -20.15 -5.15 14.59
C TYR A 246 -20.75 -6.12 13.57
N ASN A 247 -21.01 -7.36 14.01
CA ASN A 247 -21.58 -8.41 13.20
C ASN A 247 -23.08 -8.57 13.54
N LEU A 248 -23.92 -8.43 12.50
CA LEU A 248 -25.37 -8.63 12.59
C LEU A 248 -25.73 -9.93 11.88
N SER A 249 -26.34 -10.87 12.58
CA SER A 249 -26.92 -12.05 11.95
C SER A 249 -28.28 -11.71 11.34
N LEU A 250 -28.46 -12.02 10.07
CA LEU A 250 -29.70 -11.80 9.31
C LEU A 250 -30.54 -13.10 9.21
N ALA A 251 -30.63 -13.83 10.31
CA ALA A 251 -31.31 -15.11 10.38
C ALA A 251 -30.77 -16.12 9.33
N HIS A 252 -31.65 -16.60 8.44
CA HIS A 252 -31.27 -17.59 7.40
C HIS A 252 -30.61 -17.00 6.17
N PHE A 253 -30.63 -15.68 6.02
CA PHE A 253 -30.14 -15.02 4.79
C PHE A 253 -28.65 -14.77 4.79
N GLY A 254 -28.03 -14.60 5.97
CA GLY A 254 -26.60 -14.31 6.01
C GLY A 254 -26.14 -13.45 7.18
N GLN A 255 -25.08 -12.74 6.98
CA GLN A 255 -24.44 -11.89 7.99
C GLN A 255 -24.08 -10.53 7.38
N LEU A 256 -24.42 -9.46 8.10
CA LEU A 256 -23.98 -8.11 7.80
C LEU A 256 -22.90 -7.69 8.81
N ARG A 257 -21.77 -7.26 8.32
CA ARG A 257 -20.68 -6.68 9.10
C ARG A 257 -20.57 -5.21 8.78
N LEU A 258 -20.52 -4.38 9.80
CA LEU A 258 -20.26 -2.94 9.69
C LEU A 258 -18.95 -2.63 10.40
N GLY A 259 -18.14 -1.74 9.84
CA GLY A 259 -16.86 -1.37 10.43
C GLY A 259 -16.53 0.11 10.22
N LEU A 260 -15.76 0.62 11.18
CA LEU A 260 -15.19 1.96 11.19
C LEU A 260 -13.74 1.87 11.65
N ASP A 261 -12.82 2.44 10.86
CA ASP A 261 -11.43 2.61 11.24
C ASP A 261 -11.07 4.10 11.30
N LEU A 262 -10.32 4.46 12.34
CA LEU A 262 -9.74 5.80 12.52
C LEU A 262 -8.22 5.70 12.49
N GLN A 263 -7.58 6.56 11.74
CA GLN A 263 -6.12 6.61 11.61
C GLN A 263 -5.60 7.99 11.95
N THR A 264 -4.49 8.05 12.68
CA THR A 264 -3.73 9.29 12.92
C THR A 264 -2.23 9.02 12.80
N GLY A 265 -1.51 9.90 12.13
CA GLY A 265 -0.04 9.89 12.14
C GLY A 265 0.49 10.44 13.45
N LEU A 266 1.48 9.77 14.05
CA LEU A 266 2.26 10.31 15.15
C LEU A 266 3.34 11.22 14.52
N GLN A 267 3.03 12.48 14.32
CA GLN A 267 3.98 13.45 13.76
C GLN A 267 4.77 14.09 14.89
N ASP A 268 6.07 13.79 14.97
CA ASP A 268 7.00 14.64 15.69
C ASP A 268 7.51 15.74 14.76
N THR A 269 7.29 16.98 15.16
CA THR A 269 7.90 18.15 14.54
C THR A 269 9.36 18.27 14.99
N VAL A 270 10.26 17.51 14.35
CA VAL A 270 11.69 17.75 14.46
C VAL A 270 12.23 18.08 13.08
N GLY A 271 12.47 19.35 12.81
CA GLY A 271 13.17 19.80 11.62
C GLY A 271 12.81 21.21 11.19
N GLN A 272 13.46 22.18 11.81
CA GLN A 272 13.77 23.53 11.31
C GLN A 272 12.62 24.29 10.60
N GLY A 273 12.03 25.21 11.35
CA GLY A 273 11.09 26.20 10.88
C GLY A 273 9.88 26.24 11.82
N ILE A 274 9.87 27.21 12.73
CA ILE A 274 8.75 27.45 13.63
C ILE A 274 7.62 28.03 12.80
N ASP A 275 6.75 27.15 12.33
CA ASP A 275 5.40 27.56 11.95
C ASP A 275 4.42 26.90 12.91
N LEU A 276 4.01 27.68 13.91
CA LEU A 276 3.12 27.24 14.99
C LEU A 276 1.66 27.05 14.56
N ALA A 277 1.36 27.22 13.27
CA ALA A 277 -0.02 27.29 12.78
C ALA A 277 -0.58 25.96 12.26
N GLU A 278 0.22 24.89 12.04
CA GLU A 278 -0.30 23.67 11.39
C GLU A 278 0.00 22.37 12.17
N LYS A 279 -0.19 22.40 13.48
CA LYS A 279 -0.21 21.19 14.34
C LYS A 279 -1.58 20.49 14.31
N GLN A 280 -2.20 20.35 13.16
CA GLN A 280 -3.42 19.56 13.10
C GLN A 280 -3.06 18.09 12.83
N ARG A 281 -3.18 17.24 13.86
CA ARG A 281 -3.28 15.79 13.70
C ARG A 281 -4.44 15.51 12.75
N LYS A 282 -4.14 15.21 11.51
CA LYS A 282 -5.17 14.91 10.53
C LYS A 282 -5.67 13.49 10.77
N TRP A 283 -6.84 13.38 11.38
CA TRP A 283 -7.54 12.11 11.48
C TRP A 283 -8.10 11.72 10.12
N MET A 284 -7.95 10.46 9.76
CA MET A 284 -8.58 9.87 8.60
C MET A 284 -9.55 8.81 9.08
N SER A 285 -10.80 8.90 8.63
CA SER A 285 -11.84 7.90 8.90
C SER A 285 -12.11 7.05 7.67
N ARG A 286 -12.39 5.77 7.90
CA ARG A 286 -12.79 4.80 6.91
C ARG A 286 -14.06 4.11 7.37
N TYR A 287 -14.94 3.83 6.43
CA TYR A 287 -16.23 3.16 6.68
C TYR A 287 -16.34 1.97 5.74
N GLY A 288 -16.85 0.86 6.24
CA GLY A 288 -16.99 -0.36 5.45
C GLY A 288 -18.15 -1.22 5.88
N SER A 289 -18.72 -1.91 4.91
CA SER A 289 -19.74 -2.92 5.12
C SER A 289 -19.47 -4.16 4.26
N GLU A 290 -19.79 -5.33 4.82
CA GLU A 290 -19.73 -6.62 4.15
C GLU A 290 -21.02 -7.39 4.41
N LEU A 291 -21.75 -7.71 3.36
CA LEU A 291 -22.95 -8.55 3.42
C LEU A 291 -22.63 -9.91 2.81
N TRP A 292 -22.64 -10.94 3.64
CA TRP A 292 -22.61 -12.33 3.21
C TRP A 292 -24.02 -12.87 3.01
N LEU A 293 -24.27 -13.45 1.86
CA LEU A 293 -25.50 -14.11 1.47
C LEU A 293 -25.25 -15.61 1.43
N PHE A 294 -26.00 -16.37 2.23
CA PHE A 294 -25.95 -17.84 2.31
C PHE A 294 -24.54 -18.40 2.56
N ASP A 295 -23.64 -17.62 3.18
CA ASP A 295 -22.22 -17.94 3.36
C ASP A 295 -21.45 -18.25 2.07
N ILE A 296 -21.99 -17.88 0.91
CA ILE A 296 -21.43 -18.16 -0.41
C ILE A 296 -21.02 -16.87 -1.11
N LEU A 297 -21.89 -15.87 -1.15
CA LEU A 297 -21.67 -14.64 -1.87
C LEU A 297 -21.49 -13.48 -0.90
N ALA A 298 -20.51 -12.64 -1.15
CA ALA A 298 -20.32 -11.40 -0.40
C ALA A 298 -20.45 -10.19 -1.32
N VAL A 299 -21.10 -9.14 -0.81
CA VAL A 299 -21.15 -7.81 -1.40
C VAL A 299 -20.53 -6.84 -0.40
N ARG A 300 -19.66 -5.96 -0.87
CA ARG A 300 -18.92 -5.03 -0.04
C ARG A 300 -19.01 -3.62 -0.58
N LEU A 301 -19.14 -2.68 0.33
CA LEU A 301 -19.09 -1.25 0.06
C LEU A 301 -18.22 -0.61 1.14
N GLY A 302 -17.44 0.37 0.73
CA GLY A 302 -16.58 1.07 1.66
C GLY A 302 -16.17 2.45 1.16
N GLN A 303 -15.58 3.20 2.07
CA GLN A 303 -15.02 4.51 1.82
C GLN A 303 -13.71 4.68 2.58
N ASP A 304 -12.63 5.01 1.87
CA ASP A 304 -11.33 5.35 2.43
C ASP A 304 -11.08 6.84 2.20
N GLY A 305 -11.29 7.63 3.25
CA GLY A 305 -11.27 9.08 3.15
C GLY A 305 -12.33 9.59 2.17
N ARG A 306 -11.91 10.07 0.98
CA ARG A 306 -12.81 10.55 -0.08
C ARG A 306 -13.14 9.50 -1.14
N ASN A 307 -12.41 8.39 -1.14
CA ASN A 307 -12.52 7.39 -2.19
C ASN A 307 -13.54 6.32 -1.81
N PHE A 308 -14.53 6.13 -2.66
CA PHE A 308 -15.49 5.04 -2.54
C PHE A 308 -14.87 3.73 -3.06
N SER A 309 -15.24 2.61 -2.49
CA SER A 309 -14.84 1.28 -2.97
C SER A 309 -16.02 0.33 -2.97
N ALA A 310 -15.99 -0.62 -3.86
CA ALA A 310 -16.95 -1.71 -3.94
C ALA A 310 -16.23 -3.04 -4.15
N GLY A 311 -16.84 -4.13 -3.72
CA GLY A 311 -16.26 -5.45 -3.87
C GLY A 311 -17.30 -6.55 -3.87
N ALA A 312 -16.88 -7.71 -4.37
CA ALA A 312 -17.66 -8.94 -4.34
C ALA A 312 -16.75 -10.10 -3.92
N GLY A 313 -17.34 -11.11 -3.32
CA GLY A 313 -16.63 -12.32 -2.92
C GLY A 313 -17.45 -13.58 -3.20
N PHE A 314 -16.74 -14.66 -3.51
CA PHE A 314 -17.35 -15.97 -3.71
C PHE A 314 -16.58 -17.01 -2.90
N ARG A 315 -17.31 -17.70 -1.99
CA ARG A 315 -16.77 -18.76 -1.14
C ARG A 315 -17.21 -20.12 -1.66
N PHE A 316 -16.26 -21.02 -1.78
CA PHE A 316 -16.53 -22.42 -2.18
C PHE A 316 -15.64 -23.37 -1.39
N ARG A 317 -16.04 -24.62 -1.34
CA ARG A 317 -15.26 -25.70 -0.71
C ARG A 317 -14.73 -26.65 -1.77
N LEU A 318 -13.44 -26.98 -1.65
CA LEU A 318 -12.79 -27.98 -2.48
C LEU A 318 -12.04 -28.95 -1.56
N GLY A 319 -12.55 -30.17 -1.43
CA GLY A 319 -12.06 -31.12 -0.41
C GLY A 319 -12.31 -30.62 1.00
N GLN A 320 -11.26 -30.55 1.80
CA GLN A 320 -11.30 -30.04 3.17
C GLN A 320 -11.03 -28.53 3.27
N ALA A 321 -10.56 -27.96 2.17
CA ALA A 321 -10.22 -26.55 2.13
C ALA A 321 -11.43 -25.66 1.79
N THR A 322 -11.51 -24.51 2.47
CA THR A 322 -12.44 -23.42 2.12
C THR A 322 -11.68 -22.38 1.32
N TRP A 323 -12.16 -22.09 0.12
CA TRP A 323 -11.60 -21.10 -0.77
C TRP A 323 -12.47 -19.87 -0.88
N LEU A 324 -11.85 -18.74 -1.03
CA LEU A 324 -12.50 -17.44 -1.22
C LEU A 324 -11.81 -16.72 -2.38
N THR A 325 -12.61 -16.28 -3.34
CA THR A 325 -12.16 -15.40 -4.42
C THR A 325 -12.84 -14.06 -4.27
N ASP A 326 -12.09 -13.00 -4.25
CA ASP A 326 -12.58 -11.66 -4.05
C ASP A 326 -12.16 -10.74 -5.19
N TYR A 327 -13.03 -9.81 -5.50
CA TYR A 327 -12.82 -8.70 -6.40
C TYR A 327 -13.05 -7.38 -5.68
N ALA A 328 -12.22 -6.38 -5.96
CA ALA A 328 -12.43 -5.01 -5.50
C ALA A 328 -12.18 -4.01 -6.63
N PHE A 329 -13.02 -2.99 -6.64
CA PHE A 329 -12.94 -1.81 -7.47
C PHE A 329 -12.74 -0.59 -6.59
N THR A 330 -11.68 0.18 -6.86
CA THR A 330 -11.39 1.45 -6.17
C THR A 330 -11.09 2.50 -7.22
N PRO A 331 -11.95 3.53 -7.35
CA PRO A 331 -11.67 4.65 -8.24
C PRO A 331 -10.48 5.46 -7.73
N HIS A 332 -9.70 5.99 -8.65
CA HIS A 332 -8.58 6.87 -8.37
C HIS A 332 -8.49 7.93 -9.47
N GLU A 333 -7.95 9.10 -9.17
CA GLU A 333 -7.83 10.21 -10.13
C GLU A 333 -6.99 9.84 -11.36
N LEU A 334 -5.98 8.98 -11.19
CA LEU A 334 -5.12 8.49 -12.27
C LEU A 334 -5.71 7.30 -13.04
N GLY A 335 -6.91 6.86 -12.68
CA GLY A 335 -7.58 5.71 -13.27
C GLY A 335 -7.99 4.67 -12.22
N PRO A 336 -9.06 3.91 -12.47
CA PRO A 336 -9.56 2.93 -11.51
C PRO A 336 -8.55 1.80 -11.32
N SER A 337 -8.46 1.30 -10.08
CA SER A 337 -7.71 0.10 -9.76
C SER A 337 -8.65 -1.08 -9.58
N GLN A 338 -8.34 -2.19 -10.23
CA GLN A 338 -9.04 -3.45 -10.12
C GLN A 338 -8.14 -4.47 -9.44
N ARG A 339 -8.68 -5.19 -8.47
CA ARG A 339 -7.91 -6.14 -7.66
C ARG A 339 -8.66 -7.45 -7.54
N ILE A 340 -7.92 -8.53 -7.73
CA ILE A 340 -8.41 -9.89 -7.46
C ILE A 340 -7.53 -10.51 -6.41
N SER A 341 -8.16 -11.20 -5.46
CA SER A 341 -7.48 -12.06 -4.52
C SER A 341 -8.12 -13.43 -4.46
N ILE A 342 -7.30 -14.41 -4.15
CA ILE A 342 -7.73 -15.76 -3.80
C ILE A 342 -7.10 -16.11 -2.46
N SER A 343 -7.88 -16.71 -1.59
CA SER A 343 -7.42 -17.21 -0.29
C SER A 343 -7.99 -18.59 0.00
N GLY A 344 -7.30 -19.34 0.82
CA GLY A 344 -7.69 -20.69 1.22
C GLY A 344 -7.33 -20.95 2.67
N ASP A 345 -8.24 -21.62 3.39
CA ASP A 345 -8.06 -22.14 4.75
C ASP A 345 -8.15 -23.67 4.72
N PHE A 346 -7.22 -24.37 5.38
CA PHE A 346 -7.13 -25.83 5.42
C PHE A 346 -6.45 -26.36 6.68
#